data_833d123ae0989ca81ddfb6a4d3daf84d
#
_entry.id   833d123ae0989ca81ddfb6a4d3daf84d
#
_cell.length_a   1.000
_cell.length_b   1.000
_cell.length_c   1.000
_cell.angle_alpha   90.00
_cell.angle_beta   90.00
_cell.angle_gamma   90.00
#
_symmetry.space_group_name_H-M   'P 1'
#
loop_
_entity.id
_entity.type
_entity.pdbx_description
1 polymer ?
#
loop_
_entity_poly.entity_id
_entity_poly.type
_entity_poly.pdbx_seq_one_letter_code
_entity_poly.pdbx_strand_id
1 'polypeptide(L)'
;MEAIKKYLVDNFEGGFVLVILVFVSVTVWLVEAKLSFLNFFYLPILLSSYYLGTRSGVLGAFFTFLVIALFASIYPDRFTASLDNFGLAASVLTWGGFLILTAVIVGFTHRELQDKVTEALLSKAEASGNAELLEQTMATIQEFESELDYKVNERTRVLEEKTKSITAHKERVEETLYSTMDPAVVKLM
;
A
#
# COMPACT_ATOMS: atom_id res chain seq x y z
N MET A 1 18.62 33.59 8.07
CA MET A 1 17.31 33.25 8.65
C MET A 1 16.61 32.13 7.85
N GLU A 2 16.66 32.13 6.52
CA GLU A 2 16.01 31.09 5.69
C GLU A 2 16.59 29.68 5.86
N ALA A 3 17.90 29.54 6.03
CA ALA A 3 18.54 28.24 6.25
C ALA A 3 18.08 27.55 7.55
N ILE A 4 17.90 28.34 8.63
CA ILE A 4 17.39 27.83 9.92
C ILE A 4 15.91 27.45 9.79
N LYS A 5 15.13 28.24 9.05
CA LYS A 5 13.71 27.97 8.81
C LYS A 5 13.53 26.67 7.98
N LYS A 6 14.35 26.48 6.95
CA LYS A 6 14.36 25.27 6.13
C LYS A 6 14.78 24.05 6.95
N TYR A 7 15.84 24.16 7.75
CA TYR A 7 16.30 23.10 8.64
C TYR A 7 15.23 22.70 9.69
N LEU A 8 14.51 23.69 10.25
CA LEU A 8 13.41 23.47 11.18
C LEU A 8 12.21 22.79 10.53
N VAL A 9 11.91 23.11 9.27
CA VAL A 9 10.80 22.48 8.52
C VAL A 9 11.18 21.05 8.13
N ASP A 10 12.40 20.82 7.64
CA ASP A 10 12.89 19.50 7.21
C ASP A 10 13.10 18.54 8.40
N ASN A 11 13.36 19.05 9.62
CA ASN A 11 13.53 18.29 10.86
C ASN A 11 12.44 18.60 11.91
N PHE A 12 11.27 19.05 11.48
CA PHE A 12 10.19 19.45 12.38
C PHE A 12 9.81 18.36 13.38
N GLU A 13 9.74 17.10 12.92
CA GLU A 13 9.40 15.94 13.76
C GLU A 13 10.43 15.73 14.88
N GLY A 14 11.72 15.79 14.56
CA GLY A 14 12.80 15.67 15.53
C GLY A 14 12.84 16.86 16.51
N GLY A 15 12.64 18.07 16.01
CA GLY A 15 12.55 19.28 16.81
C GLY A 15 11.39 19.26 17.79
N PHE A 16 10.23 18.79 17.36
CA PHE A 16 9.02 18.66 18.16
C PHE A 16 9.22 17.65 19.30
N VAL A 17 9.78 16.46 18.99
CA VAL A 17 10.11 15.44 20.01
C VAL A 17 11.10 15.99 21.03
N LEU A 18 12.12 16.73 20.62
CA LEU A 18 13.10 17.34 21.51
C LEU A 18 12.47 18.38 22.43
N VAL A 19 11.58 19.23 21.92
CA VAL A 19 10.85 20.21 22.72
C VAL A 19 10.00 19.53 23.81
N ILE A 20 9.27 18.47 23.44
CA ILE A 20 8.48 17.70 24.42
C ILE A 20 9.39 17.05 25.47
N LEU A 21 10.52 16.48 25.06
CA LEU A 21 11.47 15.84 25.98
C LEU A 21 12.05 16.85 26.98
N VAL A 22 12.43 18.04 26.51
CA VAL A 22 12.91 19.13 27.38
C VAL A 22 11.80 19.58 28.31
N PHE A 23 10.57 19.77 27.83
CA PHE A 23 9.43 20.18 28.65
C PHE A 23 9.14 19.16 29.75
N VAL A 24 9.10 17.87 29.43
CA VAL A 24 8.91 16.77 30.38
C VAL A 24 10.04 16.76 31.39
N SER A 25 11.30 16.92 30.98
CA SER A 25 12.47 16.94 31.86
C SER A 25 12.39 18.09 32.90
N VAL A 26 12.01 19.29 32.44
CA VAL A 26 11.82 20.45 33.31
C VAL A 26 10.68 20.21 34.29
N THR A 27 9.56 19.65 33.84
CA THR A 27 8.41 19.34 34.67
C THR A 27 8.77 18.33 35.76
N VAL A 28 9.47 17.24 35.40
CA VAL A 28 9.94 16.22 36.36
C VAL A 28 10.92 16.83 37.39
N TRP A 29 11.74 17.79 36.97
CA TRP A 29 12.67 18.46 37.88
C TRP A 29 11.94 19.33 38.94
N LEU A 30 10.82 19.98 38.57
CA LEU A 30 10.04 20.85 39.42
C LEU A 30 9.12 20.10 40.44
N VAL A 31 8.71 18.87 40.07
CA VAL A 31 7.72 18.12 40.88
C VAL A 31 8.40 17.30 41.98
N GLU A 32 7.79 17.24 43.16
CA GLU A 32 8.29 16.46 44.29
C GLU A 32 8.14 14.94 44.09
N ALA A 33 7.01 14.48 43.54
CA ALA A 33 6.71 13.06 43.33
C ALA A 33 7.34 12.54 42.02
N LYS A 34 8.68 12.53 41.91
CA LYS A 34 9.43 12.27 40.68
C LYS A 34 9.16 10.91 40.05
N LEU A 35 9.02 9.86 40.86
CA LEU A 35 8.76 8.50 40.37
C LEU A 35 7.46 8.40 39.55
N SER A 36 6.40 9.04 39.98
CA SER A 36 5.12 9.04 39.26
C SER A 36 5.20 9.81 37.94
N PHE A 37 5.98 10.88 37.92
CA PHE A 37 6.14 11.72 36.74
C PHE A 37 7.12 11.13 35.68
N LEU A 38 7.93 10.13 36.02
CA LEU A 38 8.77 9.42 35.05
C LEU A 38 7.97 8.83 33.89
N ASN A 39 6.71 8.48 34.13
CA ASN A 39 5.83 7.95 33.08
C ASN A 39 5.59 8.94 31.94
N PHE A 40 5.73 10.25 32.16
CA PHE A 40 5.60 11.23 31.07
C PHE A 40 6.70 11.12 30.02
N PHE A 41 7.85 10.51 30.32
CA PHE A 41 8.89 10.24 29.34
C PHE A 41 8.49 9.22 28.26
N TYR A 42 7.46 8.40 28.51
CA TYR A 42 6.93 7.52 27.47
C TYR A 42 6.45 8.31 26.25
N LEU A 43 5.86 9.49 26.46
CA LEU A 43 5.30 10.29 25.37
C LEU A 43 6.35 10.72 24.33
N PRO A 44 7.44 11.42 24.68
CA PRO A 44 8.47 11.80 23.72
C PRO A 44 9.18 10.58 23.11
N ILE A 45 9.33 9.48 23.87
CA ILE A 45 9.96 8.26 23.35
C ILE A 45 9.06 7.53 22.34
N LEU A 46 7.75 7.45 22.61
CA LEU A 46 6.76 6.91 21.68
C LEU A 46 6.74 7.72 20.37
N LEU A 47 6.70 9.05 20.47
CA LEU A 47 6.75 9.94 19.31
C LEU A 47 8.06 9.77 18.53
N SER A 48 9.21 9.67 19.25
CA SER A 48 10.50 9.43 18.61
C SER A 48 10.53 8.10 17.86
N SER A 49 10.01 7.03 18.46
CA SER A 49 9.95 5.70 17.82
C SER A 49 9.04 5.69 16.61
N TYR A 50 7.95 6.44 16.64
CA TYR A 50 6.97 6.53 15.57
C TYR A 50 7.48 7.38 14.40
N TYR A 51 7.94 8.61 14.64
CA TYR A 51 8.33 9.56 13.58
C TYR A 51 9.77 9.38 13.10
N LEU A 52 10.72 9.18 14.02
CA LEU A 52 12.15 9.07 13.69
C LEU A 52 12.62 7.62 13.53
N GLY A 53 11.73 6.66 13.78
CA GLY A 53 12.01 5.24 13.62
C GLY A 53 12.59 4.56 14.85
N THR A 54 12.61 3.23 14.81
CA THR A 54 12.98 2.35 15.94
C THR A 54 14.36 2.68 16.54
N ARG A 55 15.36 2.97 15.70
CA ARG A 55 16.73 3.28 16.17
C ARG A 55 16.76 4.52 17.06
N SER A 56 16.14 5.61 16.61
CA SER A 56 16.12 6.88 17.34
C SER A 56 15.31 6.76 18.62
N GLY A 57 14.17 6.04 18.59
CA GLY A 57 13.36 5.78 19.78
C GLY A 57 14.11 4.98 20.84
N VAL A 58 14.77 3.89 20.44
CA VAL A 58 15.54 3.03 21.37
C VAL A 58 16.75 3.79 21.95
N LEU A 59 17.50 4.52 21.12
CA LEU A 59 18.63 5.33 21.59
C LEU A 59 18.15 6.44 22.54
N GLY A 60 17.03 7.11 22.23
CA GLY A 60 16.42 8.11 23.08
C GLY A 60 15.95 7.54 24.43
N ALA A 61 15.30 6.37 24.40
CA ALA A 61 14.88 5.65 25.61
C ALA A 61 16.09 5.26 26.49
N PHE A 62 17.13 4.70 25.87
CA PHE A 62 18.34 4.31 26.58
C PHE A 62 19.08 5.51 27.18
N PHE A 63 19.21 6.59 26.43
CA PHE A 63 19.83 7.82 26.93
C PHE A 63 19.03 8.44 28.08
N THR A 64 17.70 8.51 27.95
CA THR A 64 16.81 9.00 29.01
C THR A 64 16.93 8.15 30.27
N PHE A 65 16.96 6.82 30.11
CA PHE A 65 17.18 5.89 31.23
C PHE A 65 18.52 6.14 31.92
N LEU A 66 19.63 6.29 31.15
CA LEU A 66 20.93 6.55 31.71
C LEU A 66 20.98 7.86 32.51
N VAL A 67 20.38 8.94 32.00
CA VAL A 67 20.34 10.24 32.67
C VAL A 67 19.55 10.14 33.97
N ILE A 68 18.38 9.49 33.92
CA ILE A 68 17.54 9.31 35.13
C ILE A 68 18.22 8.39 36.16
N ALA A 69 18.83 7.30 35.75
CA ALA A 69 19.56 6.38 36.60
C ALA A 69 20.76 7.08 37.32
N LEU A 70 21.51 7.87 36.56
CA LEU A 70 22.61 8.68 37.08
C LEU A 70 22.11 9.69 38.09
N PHE A 71 21.02 10.42 37.77
CA PHE A 71 20.42 11.42 38.62
C PHE A 71 19.85 10.79 39.91
N ALA A 72 19.20 9.64 39.83
CA ALA A 72 18.68 8.88 40.95
C ALA A 72 19.81 8.36 41.87
N SER A 73 20.96 8.01 41.30
CA SER A 73 22.14 7.57 42.07
C SER A 73 22.83 8.72 42.84
N ILE A 74 22.84 9.94 42.27
CA ILE A 74 23.47 11.11 42.90
C ILE A 74 22.55 11.75 43.92
N TYR A 75 21.23 11.79 43.67
CA TYR A 75 20.23 12.46 44.52
C TYR A 75 19.08 11.53 44.89
N PRO A 76 19.30 10.41 45.62
CA PRO A 76 18.27 9.44 45.94
C PRO A 76 17.10 10.08 46.74
N ASP A 77 17.41 11.00 47.63
CA ASP A 77 16.42 11.70 48.50
C ASP A 77 15.38 12.52 47.70
N ARG A 78 15.72 12.88 46.47
CA ARG A 78 14.82 13.63 45.57
C ARG A 78 13.76 12.76 44.90
N PHE A 79 13.94 11.44 44.87
CA PHE A 79 13.00 10.53 44.21
C PHE A 79 11.93 10.01 45.16
N THR A 80 12.30 9.59 46.36
CA THR A 80 11.35 9.20 47.40
C THR A 80 12.01 9.32 48.78
N ALA A 81 11.30 9.90 49.74
CA ALA A 81 11.71 9.91 51.11
C ALA A 81 11.48 8.58 51.87
N SER A 82 10.83 7.58 51.23
CA SER A 82 10.35 6.35 51.90
C SER A 82 10.87 5.04 51.31
N LEU A 83 11.61 5.05 50.21
CA LEU A 83 12.19 3.84 49.60
C LEU A 83 13.64 3.66 50.00
N ASP A 84 13.97 2.42 50.34
CA ASP A 84 15.35 1.98 50.46
C ASP A 84 16.09 2.08 49.10
N ASN A 85 17.41 2.28 49.14
CA ASN A 85 18.24 2.42 47.92
C ASN A 85 18.06 1.27 46.95
N PHE A 86 17.82 0.04 47.43
CA PHE A 86 17.52 -1.12 46.60
C PHE A 86 16.16 -0.99 45.91
N GLY A 87 15.12 -0.55 46.62
CA GLY A 87 13.78 -0.33 46.07
C GLY A 87 13.75 0.77 45.02
N LEU A 88 14.53 1.86 45.22
CA LEU A 88 14.69 2.91 44.22
C LEU A 88 15.37 2.40 42.95
N ALA A 89 16.50 1.69 43.11
CA ALA A 89 17.22 1.12 41.95
C ALA A 89 16.36 0.13 41.15
N ALA A 90 15.62 -0.75 41.86
CA ALA A 90 14.69 -1.68 41.24
C ALA A 90 13.57 -0.97 40.47
N SER A 91 12.99 0.10 41.02
CA SER A 91 11.94 0.90 40.38
C SER A 91 12.44 1.61 39.13
N VAL A 92 13.62 2.22 39.16
CA VAL A 92 14.22 2.91 38.01
C VAL A 92 14.60 1.91 36.90
N LEU A 93 15.17 0.75 37.27
CA LEU A 93 15.51 -0.32 36.31
C LEU A 93 14.27 -0.86 35.63
N THR A 94 13.23 -1.16 36.40
CA THR A 94 11.95 -1.66 35.84
C THR A 94 11.33 -0.63 34.91
N TRP A 95 11.24 0.63 35.34
CA TRP A 95 10.72 1.72 34.50
C TRP A 95 11.53 1.90 33.21
N GLY A 96 12.86 1.94 33.27
CA GLY A 96 13.73 2.08 32.13
C GLY A 96 13.66 0.89 31.17
N GLY A 97 13.57 -0.32 31.72
CA GLY A 97 13.35 -1.54 30.95
C GLY A 97 12.04 -1.49 30.15
N PHE A 98 10.94 -1.09 30.78
CA PHE A 98 9.67 -0.89 30.09
C PHE A 98 9.72 0.24 29.07
N LEU A 99 10.43 1.32 29.33
CA LEU A 99 10.60 2.42 28.39
C LEU A 99 11.29 1.96 27.10
N ILE A 100 12.40 1.22 27.23
CA ILE A 100 13.15 0.66 26.10
C ILE A 100 12.28 -0.37 25.34
N LEU A 101 11.62 -1.28 26.07
CA LEU A 101 10.74 -2.28 25.45
C LEU A 101 9.62 -1.62 24.65
N THR A 102 9.00 -0.60 25.21
CA THR A 102 7.94 0.16 24.52
C THR A 102 8.46 0.83 23.25
N ALA A 103 9.66 1.43 23.30
CA ALA A 103 10.30 2.02 22.12
C ALA A 103 10.52 1.00 21.00
N VAL A 104 10.98 -0.20 21.36
CA VAL A 104 11.19 -1.31 20.41
C VAL A 104 9.87 -1.76 19.78
N ILE A 105 8.85 -2.03 20.61
CA ILE A 105 7.55 -2.52 20.14
C ILE A 105 6.90 -1.51 19.21
N VAL A 106 6.82 -0.24 19.60
CA VAL A 106 6.19 0.79 18.77
C VAL A 106 6.93 1.01 17.47
N GLY A 107 8.25 1.08 17.51
CA GLY A 107 9.05 1.25 16.31
C GLY A 107 8.96 0.06 15.35
N PHE A 108 8.89 -1.16 15.88
CA PHE A 108 8.70 -2.38 15.08
C PHE A 108 7.30 -2.43 14.43
N THR A 109 6.26 -2.19 15.23
CA THR A 109 4.87 -2.20 14.76
C THR A 109 4.63 -1.13 13.69
N HIS A 110 5.20 0.06 13.87
CA HIS A 110 5.09 1.13 12.88
C HIS A 110 5.73 0.73 11.54
N ARG A 111 6.92 0.12 11.59
CA ARG A 111 7.62 -0.35 10.38
C ARG A 111 6.84 -1.44 9.66
N GLU A 112 6.34 -2.43 10.40
CA GLU A 112 5.51 -3.50 9.82
C GLU A 112 4.23 -2.94 9.18
N LEU A 113 3.62 -1.95 9.81
CA LEU A 113 2.43 -1.29 9.27
C LEU A 113 2.73 -0.55 7.97
N GLN A 114 3.85 0.17 7.89
CA GLN A 114 4.28 0.85 6.67
C GLN A 114 4.56 -0.12 5.53
N ASP A 115 5.23 -1.24 5.82
CA ASP A 115 5.49 -2.28 4.83
C ASP A 115 4.19 -2.85 4.25
N LYS A 116 3.21 -3.16 5.11
CA LYS A 116 1.88 -3.64 4.69
C LYS A 116 1.08 -2.61 3.88
N VAL A 117 1.15 -1.34 4.26
CA VAL A 117 0.48 -0.25 3.49
C VAL A 117 1.11 -0.12 2.11
N THR A 118 2.44 -0.19 2.01
CA THR A 118 3.14 -0.12 0.74
C THR A 118 2.78 -1.31 -0.16
N GLU A 119 2.76 -2.51 0.38
CA GLU A 119 2.35 -3.73 -0.34
C GLU A 119 0.90 -3.63 -0.83
N ALA A 120 -0.02 -3.15 0.00
CA ALA A 120 -1.41 -2.95 -0.38
C ALA A 120 -1.57 -1.89 -1.50
N LEU A 121 -0.78 -0.82 -1.47
CA LEU A 121 -0.78 0.20 -2.52
C LEU A 121 -0.24 -0.34 -3.85
N LEU A 122 0.83 -1.14 -3.83
CA LEU A 122 1.38 -1.79 -5.01
C LEU A 122 0.38 -2.78 -5.62
N SER A 123 -0.21 -3.64 -4.79
CA SER A 123 -1.24 -4.58 -5.23
C SER A 123 -2.46 -3.88 -5.84
N LYS A 124 -2.89 -2.75 -5.26
CA LYS A 124 -3.96 -1.92 -5.82
C LYS A 124 -3.59 -1.30 -7.17
N ALA A 125 -2.35 -0.84 -7.31
CA ALA A 125 -1.87 -0.27 -8.58
C ALA A 125 -1.79 -1.34 -9.68
N GLU A 126 -1.32 -2.54 -9.37
CA GLU A 126 -1.30 -3.69 -10.30
C GLU A 126 -2.72 -4.11 -10.72
N ALA A 127 -3.66 -4.19 -9.76
CA ALA A 127 -5.05 -4.51 -10.05
C ALA A 127 -5.71 -3.46 -10.96
N SER A 128 -5.41 -2.18 -10.75
CA SER A 128 -5.90 -1.08 -11.59
C SER A 128 -5.33 -1.15 -13.00
N GLY A 129 -4.03 -1.43 -13.16
CA GLY A 129 -3.40 -1.60 -14.47
C GLY A 129 -3.96 -2.80 -15.24
N ASN A 130 -4.20 -3.91 -14.55
CA ASN A 130 -4.82 -5.09 -15.15
C ASN A 130 -6.28 -4.85 -15.57
N ALA A 131 -7.04 -4.05 -14.83
CA ALA A 131 -8.41 -3.67 -15.20
C ALA A 131 -8.44 -2.81 -16.48
N GLU A 132 -7.54 -1.86 -16.61
CA GLU A 132 -7.41 -1.00 -17.80
C GLU A 132 -7.01 -1.83 -19.03
N LEU A 133 -6.05 -2.77 -18.89
CA LEU A 133 -5.65 -3.68 -19.95
C LEU A 133 -6.81 -4.58 -20.38
N LEU A 134 -7.61 -5.07 -19.43
CA LEU A 134 -8.78 -5.88 -19.73
C LEU A 134 -9.83 -5.11 -20.51
N GLU A 135 -10.10 -3.86 -20.14
CA GLU A 135 -11.03 -2.98 -20.85
C GLU A 135 -10.58 -2.71 -22.29
N GLN A 136 -9.29 -2.42 -22.51
CA GLN A 136 -8.73 -2.25 -23.85
C GLN A 136 -8.84 -3.53 -24.67
N THR A 137 -8.58 -4.69 -24.07
CA THR A 137 -8.69 -5.99 -24.75
C THR A 137 -10.13 -6.28 -25.14
N MET A 138 -11.10 -6.01 -24.25
CA MET A 138 -12.53 -6.17 -24.53
C MET A 138 -12.99 -5.25 -25.67
N ALA A 139 -12.57 -4.00 -25.69
CA ALA A 139 -12.88 -3.07 -26.78
C ALA A 139 -12.33 -3.58 -28.13
N THR A 140 -11.09 -4.10 -28.16
CA THR A 140 -10.48 -4.68 -29.34
C THR A 140 -11.24 -5.93 -29.82
N ILE A 141 -11.67 -6.80 -28.90
CA ILE A 141 -12.46 -7.99 -29.23
C ILE A 141 -13.80 -7.57 -29.86
N GLN A 142 -14.49 -6.59 -29.31
CA GLN A 142 -15.75 -6.09 -29.88
C GLN A 142 -15.59 -5.51 -31.29
N GLU A 143 -14.48 -4.81 -31.54
CA GLU A 143 -14.16 -4.32 -32.90
C GLU A 143 -13.95 -5.46 -33.87
N PHE A 144 -13.17 -6.47 -33.50
CA PHE A 144 -12.98 -7.68 -34.33
C PHE A 144 -14.28 -8.43 -34.57
N GLU A 145 -15.13 -8.58 -33.59
CA GLU A 145 -16.42 -9.25 -33.69
C GLU A 145 -17.31 -8.54 -34.69
N SER A 146 -17.40 -7.22 -34.67
CA SER A 146 -18.16 -6.42 -35.63
C SER A 146 -17.61 -6.50 -37.06
N GLU A 147 -16.29 -6.52 -37.24
CA GLU A 147 -15.64 -6.68 -38.53
C GLU A 147 -15.89 -8.08 -39.11
N LEU A 148 -15.86 -9.10 -38.25
CA LEU A 148 -16.11 -10.47 -38.61
C LEU A 148 -17.55 -10.67 -39.08
N ASP A 149 -18.53 -10.12 -38.37
CA ASP A 149 -19.95 -10.14 -38.73
C ASP A 149 -20.18 -9.44 -40.09
N TYR A 150 -19.55 -8.31 -40.32
CA TYR A 150 -19.61 -7.63 -41.61
C TYR A 150 -19.08 -8.50 -42.72
N LYS A 151 -17.88 -9.10 -42.56
CA LYS A 151 -17.26 -9.99 -43.58
C LYS A 151 -18.07 -11.26 -43.82
N VAL A 152 -18.66 -11.85 -42.80
CA VAL A 152 -19.53 -13.02 -42.92
C VAL A 152 -20.78 -12.66 -43.72
N ASN A 153 -21.44 -11.57 -43.40
CA ASN A 153 -22.63 -11.11 -44.12
C ASN A 153 -22.33 -10.79 -45.58
N GLU A 154 -21.22 -10.14 -45.89
CA GLU A 154 -20.81 -9.84 -47.27
C GLU A 154 -20.52 -11.11 -48.05
N ARG A 155 -19.78 -12.07 -47.46
CA ARG A 155 -19.50 -13.35 -48.11
C ARG A 155 -20.75 -14.18 -48.34
N THR A 156 -21.69 -14.18 -47.39
CA THR A 156 -22.98 -14.86 -47.53
C THR A 156 -23.78 -14.29 -48.69
N ARG A 157 -23.85 -12.96 -48.79
CA ARG A 157 -24.53 -12.29 -49.94
C ARG A 157 -23.90 -12.65 -51.28
N VAL A 158 -22.55 -12.63 -51.37
CA VAL A 158 -21.84 -12.99 -52.61
C VAL A 158 -22.06 -14.46 -52.98
N LEU A 159 -22.12 -15.35 -51.95
CA LEU A 159 -22.42 -16.76 -52.17
C LEU A 159 -23.85 -16.97 -52.69
N GLU A 160 -24.83 -16.27 -52.14
CA GLU A 160 -26.22 -16.29 -52.56
C GLU A 160 -26.38 -15.81 -54.03
N GLU A 161 -25.72 -14.70 -54.38
CA GLU A 161 -25.71 -14.18 -55.76
C GLU A 161 -25.09 -15.19 -56.75
N LYS A 162 -23.95 -15.81 -56.36
CA LYS A 162 -23.30 -16.84 -57.17
C LYS A 162 -24.20 -18.08 -57.33
N THR A 163 -24.81 -18.53 -56.24
CA THR A 163 -25.72 -19.68 -56.26
C THR A 163 -26.90 -19.43 -57.18
N LYS A 164 -27.51 -18.23 -57.08
CA LYS A 164 -28.59 -17.80 -57.97
C LYS A 164 -28.15 -17.80 -59.46
N SER A 165 -26.96 -17.27 -59.75
CA SER A 165 -26.39 -17.24 -61.08
C SER A 165 -26.15 -18.66 -61.66
N ILE A 166 -25.60 -19.55 -60.84
CA ILE A 166 -25.36 -20.95 -61.24
C ILE A 166 -26.67 -21.68 -61.48
N THR A 167 -27.68 -21.49 -60.61
CA THR A 167 -29.01 -22.11 -60.82
C THR A 167 -29.65 -21.62 -62.09
N ALA A 168 -29.64 -20.31 -62.36
CA ALA A 168 -30.17 -19.75 -63.64
C ALA A 168 -29.39 -20.22 -64.89
N HIS A 169 -28.06 -20.44 -64.73
CA HIS A 169 -27.26 -20.99 -65.83
C HIS A 169 -27.58 -22.45 -66.04
N LYS A 170 -27.77 -23.25 -65.00
CA LYS A 170 -28.17 -24.65 -65.10
C LYS A 170 -29.53 -24.79 -65.81
N GLU A 171 -30.53 -24.01 -65.41
CA GLU A 171 -31.84 -24.01 -66.04
C GLU A 171 -31.76 -23.71 -67.59
N ARG A 172 -30.98 -22.70 -67.99
CA ARG A 172 -30.77 -22.37 -69.36
C ARG A 172 -30.06 -23.49 -70.12
N VAL A 173 -29.08 -24.16 -69.52
CA VAL A 173 -28.39 -25.30 -70.15
C VAL A 173 -29.35 -26.47 -70.30
N GLU A 174 -30.18 -26.76 -69.31
CA GLU A 174 -31.21 -27.81 -69.42
C GLU A 174 -32.24 -27.50 -70.51
N GLU A 175 -32.74 -26.26 -70.55
CA GLU A 175 -33.70 -25.81 -71.55
C GLU A 175 -33.07 -25.94 -73.01
N THR A 176 -31.83 -25.52 -73.14
CA THR A 176 -31.10 -25.64 -74.41
C THR A 176 -30.89 -27.11 -74.81
N LEU A 177 -30.57 -27.95 -73.84
CA LEU A 177 -30.39 -29.40 -74.06
C LEU A 177 -31.70 -30.05 -74.52
N TYR A 178 -32.81 -29.74 -73.80
CA TYR A 178 -34.13 -30.27 -74.16
C TYR A 178 -34.62 -29.76 -75.51
N SER A 179 -34.33 -28.52 -75.89
CA SER A 179 -34.69 -27.94 -77.19
C SER A 179 -33.90 -28.49 -78.41
N THR A 180 -32.71 -28.99 -78.18
CA THR A 180 -31.80 -29.52 -79.22
C THR A 180 -31.85 -31.05 -79.35
N MET A 181 -32.42 -31.76 -78.33
CA MET A 181 -32.57 -33.23 -78.42
C MET A 181 -33.75 -33.62 -79.27
N ASP A 182 -33.57 -34.70 -80.03
CA ASP A 182 -34.61 -35.31 -80.82
C ASP A 182 -35.81 -35.76 -79.92
N PRO A 183 -37.05 -35.44 -80.31
CA PRO A 183 -38.25 -35.80 -79.49
C PRO A 183 -38.33 -37.28 -79.12
N ALA A 184 -37.68 -38.18 -79.93
CA ALA A 184 -37.64 -39.62 -79.70
C ALA A 184 -36.76 -39.97 -78.40
N VAL A 185 -35.70 -39.20 -78.16
CA VAL A 185 -34.79 -39.41 -76.96
C VAL A 185 -35.36 -38.85 -75.68
N VAL A 186 -36.10 -37.75 -75.75
CA VAL A 186 -36.76 -37.13 -74.60
C VAL A 186 -37.82 -38.04 -73.98
N LYS A 187 -38.42 -38.95 -74.70
CA LYS A 187 -39.45 -39.90 -74.25
C LYS A 187 -38.87 -41.12 -73.51
N LEU A 188 -37.53 -41.29 -73.49
CA LEU A 188 -36.84 -42.44 -72.89
C LEU A 188 -36.11 -42.06 -71.58
N MET A 189 -36.09 -40.77 -71.13
CA MET A 189 -35.59 -40.24 -69.86
C MET A 189 -36.73 -39.91 -68.95
#